data_0bf15f0d3d5d0803619f241b9f1d5f91
#
_entry.id   0bf15f0d3d5d0803619f241b9f1d5f91
#
_cell.length_a   1.000
_cell.length_b   1.000
_cell.length_c   1.000
_cell.angle_alpha   90.00
_cell.angle_beta   90.00
_cell.angle_gamma   90.00
#
_symmetry.space_group_name_H-M   'P 1'
#
loop_
_entity.id
_entity.type
_entity.pdbx_description
1 polymer ?
#
loop_
_entity_poly.entity_id
_entity_poly.type
_entity_poly.pdbx_seq_one_letter_code
_entity_poly.pdbx_strand_id
1 'polypeptide(L)'
;MKLRKILLKRFLITAGVSILLTAVFSTAAFWFIFSSSEKATIKNYAAMVTSLYNKDSSYEQLHDLSSSKIRITLLDSSGNVLLESEDGVDVTKMGNHSNRPEFINAMKNGYGDDSRKSETIGRVTYYYAEKTANGNVLRVSETIENGYSLFMHLVPILLGVIILVFILCYILSKRSTKKIIAPIENLESNADGTQYEELSSISRTISSQQKQISKQVTRLQLEKDRIDTLIQNMSEGFIMLDMDKNMLMCNHSASKYLGTDSEGTVGESLISFSRNEVLCECVDKAFDGERSSNEGSINGRVLQIIASPVYSNSEQKGVICLIIDVSAKRKAEKMRREFTANVTHELKTPLTSISGYAEIIESGIAAPEDIERFAGKIHKESGRLLSLIGDIIELSELDENTRPANYDKVDLSGLSREVAEDLHTNANKHEVEIKVNAAEKVLIKGNRNQLYELVYNLCDNAIRYNRKGGSVTVTVKKDGENAFLSVADTGIGIPVKHQKRVFERFYRVDKSRSKETGGTGLGLAIVKHIAERHDGTITLKSNENGTVFTFKVKAL
;
A
#
# COMPACT_ATOMS: atom_id res chain seq x y z
N MET A 1 -10.08 18.73 52.90
CA MET A 1 -10.16 17.31 52.48
C MET A 1 -11.31 16.98 51.49
N LYS A 2 -12.48 17.64 51.57
CA LYS A 2 -13.61 17.39 50.64
C LYS A 2 -13.34 17.84 49.19
N LEU A 3 -12.76 19.03 48.96
CA LEU A 3 -12.56 19.59 47.63
C LEU A 3 -11.60 18.74 46.77
N ARG A 4 -10.52 18.24 47.38
CA ARG A 4 -9.54 17.37 46.74
C ARG A 4 -10.13 16.06 46.23
N LYS A 5 -11.01 15.42 47.05
CA LYS A 5 -11.69 14.19 46.65
C LYS A 5 -12.71 14.42 45.53
N ILE A 6 -13.41 15.56 45.60
CA ILE A 6 -14.41 15.92 44.57
C ILE A 6 -13.76 16.20 43.22
N LEU A 7 -12.67 16.95 43.21
CA LEU A 7 -11.94 17.25 41.98
C LEU A 7 -11.35 15.98 41.37
N LEU A 8 -10.68 15.14 42.16
CA LEU A 8 -10.10 13.88 41.67
C LEU A 8 -11.18 12.97 41.06
N LYS A 9 -12.35 12.86 41.75
CA LYS A 9 -13.45 12.05 41.24
C LYS A 9 -14.01 12.58 39.91
N ARG A 10 -14.18 13.92 39.78
CA ARG A 10 -14.68 14.51 38.53
C ARG A 10 -13.71 14.35 37.37
N PHE A 11 -12.41 14.54 37.59
CA PHE A 11 -11.39 14.32 36.55
C PHE A 11 -11.35 12.87 36.08
N LEU A 12 -11.49 11.91 36.99
CA LEU A 12 -11.53 10.50 36.62
C LEU A 12 -12.81 10.13 35.84
N ILE A 13 -13.93 10.72 36.20
CA ILE A 13 -15.19 10.48 35.48
C ILE A 13 -15.12 11.05 34.05
N THR A 14 -14.67 12.29 33.88
CA THR A 14 -14.57 12.91 32.56
C THR A 14 -13.56 12.20 31.68
N ALA A 15 -12.40 11.79 32.23
CA ALA A 15 -11.42 10.98 31.51
C ALA A 15 -12.03 9.62 31.10
N GLY A 16 -12.72 8.94 32.01
CA GLY A 16 -13.37 7.66 31.74
C GLY A 16 -14.42 7.75 30.63
N VAL A 17 -15.26 8.80 30.64
CA VAL A 17 -16.27 9.03 29.58
C VAL A 17 -15.61 9.31 28.24
N SER A 18 -14.57 10.14 28.18
CA SER A 18 -13.85 10.44 26.95
C SER A 18 -13.20 9.20 26.35
N ILE A 19 -12.56 8.38 27.18
CA ILE A 19 -11.92 7.13 26.74
C ILE A 19 -12.97 6.15 26.20
N LEU A 20 -14.10 6.01 26.89
CA LEU A 20 -15.20 5.13 26.46
C LEU A 20 -15.77 5.57 25.10
N LEU A 21 -16.05 6.87 24.95
CA LEU A 21 -16.57 7.42 23.70
C LEU A 21 -15.58 7.22 22.54
N THR A 22 -14.30 7.47 22.77
CA THR A 22 -13.26 7.27 21.76
C THR A 22 -13.16 5.80 21.35
N ALA A 23 -13.22 4.87 22.30
CA ALA A 23 -13.19 3.45 22.04
C ALA A 23 -14.39 2.98 21.19
N VAL A 24 -15.60 3.43 21.54
CA VAL A 24 -16.81 3.11 20.79
C VAL A 24 -16.74 3.65 19.35
N PHE A 25 -16.32 4.91 19.21
CA PHE A 25 -16.26 5.55 17.90
C PHE A 25 -15.18 4.91 17.00
N SER A 26 -14.02 4.61 17.57
CA SER A 26 -12.94 3.92 16.87
C SER A 26 -13.36 2.52 16.40
N THR A 27 -14.07 1.79 17.26
CA THR A 27 -14.59 0.45 16.93
C THR A 27 -15.62 0.51 15.81
N ALA A 28 -16.55 1.47 15.88
CA ALA A 28 -17.57 1.65 14.84
C ALA A 28 -16.94 2.07 13.48
N ALA A 29 -15.98 2.99 13.51
CA ALA A 29 -15.27 3.44 12.32
C ALA A 29 -14.47 2.30 11.68
N PHE A 30 -13.75 1.51 12.49
CA PHE A 30 -13.05 0.34 12.01
C PHE A 30 -13.98 -0.67 11.31
N TRP A 31 -15.13 -0.96 11.96
CA TRP A 31 -16.11 -1.88 11.39
C TRP A 31 -16.68 -1.39 10.06
N PHE A 32 -16.98 -0.09 9.98
CA PHE A 32 -17.50 0.51 8.75
C PHE A 32 -16.48 0.45 7.60
N ILE A 33 -15.23 0.84 7.88
CA ILE A 33 -14.15 0.85 6.88
C ILE A 33 -13.85 -0.59 6.42
N PHE A 34 -13.74 -1.52 7.36
CA PHE A 34 -13.46 -2.93 7.07
C PHE A 34 -14.56 -3.54 6.18
N SER A 35 -15.83 -3.38 6.60
CA SER A 35 -16.96 -3.92 5.85
C SER A 35 -17.08 -3.32 4.43
N SER A 36 -16.77 -2.03 4.28
CA SER A 36 -16.79 -1.35 2.98
C SER A 36 -15.67 -1.84 2.06
N SER A 37 -14.48 -2.03 2.62
CA SER A 37 -13.30 -2.51 1.87
C SER A 37 -13.50 -3.93 1.34
N GLU A 38 -14.02 -4.84 2.17
CA GLU A 38 -14.31 -6.22 1.77
C GLU A 38 -15.33 -6.28 0.62
N LYS A 39 -16.44 -5.53 0.75
CA LYS A 39 -17.45 -5.45 -0.31
C LYS A 39 -16.90 -4.92 -1.62
N ALA A 40 -16.03 -3.90 -1.56
CA ALA A 40 -15.41 -3.33 -2.75
C ALA A 40 -14.48 -4.34 -3.44
N THR A 41 -13.75 -5.13 -2.68
CA THR A 41 -12.86 -6.17 -3.20
C THR A 41 -13.64 -7.22 -3.98
N ILE A 42 -14.74 -7.73 -3.40
CA ILE A 42 -15.58 -8.75 -4.06
C ILE A 42 -16.23 -8.20 -5.34
N LYS A 43 -16.71 -6.96 -5.29
CA LYS A 43 -17.28 -6.30 -6.47
C LYS A 43 -16.26 -6.20 -7.61
N ASN A 44 -15.04 -5.76 -7.32
CA ASN A 44 -13.98 -5.63 -8.31
C ASN A 44 -13.57 -7.00 -8.87
N TYR A 45 -13.53 -8.00 -8.00
CA TYR A 45 -13.22 -9.37 -8.41
C TYR A 45 -14.32 -9.95 -9.32
N ALA A 46 -15.58 -9.75 -8.95
CA ALA A 46 -16.71 -10.19 -9.77
C ALA A 46 -16.70 -9.54 -11.16
N ALA A 47 -16.46 -8.23 -11.24
CA ALA A 47 -16.34 -7.52 -12.51
C ALA A 47 -15.19 -8.07 -13.38
N MET A 48 -14.05 -8.39 -12.77
CA MET A 48 -12.94 -9.01 -13.47
C MET A 48 -13.32 -10.39 -14.03
N VAL A 49 -13.91 -11.26 -13.20
CA VAL A 49 -14.32 -12.61 -13.61
C VAL A 49 -15.41 -12.56 -14.67
N THR A 50 -16.39 -11.67 -14.53
CA THR A 50 -17.45 -11.46 -15.54
C THR A 50 -16.85 -11.00 -16.87
N SER A 51 -15.88 -10.10 -16.84
CA SER A 51 -15.18 -9.63 -18.04
C SER A 51 -14.41 -10.76 -18.74
N LEU A 52 -13.75 -11.62 -17.98
CA LEU A 52 -13.04 -12.79 -18.51
C LEU A 52 -14.03 -13.80 -19.13
N TYR A 53 -15.09 -14.12 -18.41
CA TYR A 53 -16.13 -15.04 -18.90
C TYR A 53 -16.84 -14.53 -20.15
N ASN A 54 -17.11 -13.24 -20.26
CA ASN A 54 -17.71 -12.64 -21.45
C ASN A 54 -16.81 -12.72 -22.70
N LYS A 55 -15.50 -12.94 -22.54
CA LYS A 55 -14.55 -13.08 -23.65
C LYS A 55 -14.43 -14.50 -24.17
N ASP A 56 -14.43 -15.49 -23.29
CA ASP A 56 -14.11 -16.88 -23.66
C ASP A 56 -15.24 -17.88 -23.34
N SER A 57 -16.22 -17.53 -22.49
CA SER A 57 -17.37 -18.35 -22.06
C SER A 57 -17.01 -19.80 -21.62
N SER A 58 -15.74 -20.02 -21.23
CA SER A 58 -15.27 -21.35 -20.84
C SER A 58 -15.56 -21.63 -19.36
N TYR A 59 -16.16 -22.78 -19.09
CA TYR A 59 -16.54 -23.21 -17.73
C TYR A 59 -15.31 -23.61 -16.88
N GLU A 60 -14.27 -24.17 -17.50
CA GLU A 60 -13.05 -24.61 -16.80
C GLU A 60 -12.30 -23.44 -16.18
N GLN A 61 -12.23 -22.31 -16.86
CA GLN A 61 -11.55 -21.10 -16.34
C GLN A 61 -12.23 -20.53 -15.08
N LEU A 62 -13.55 -20.64 -14.95
CA LEU A 62 -14.26 -20.16 -13.77
C LEU A 62 -13.91 -20.97 -12.52
N HIS A 63 -13.60 -22.24 -12.68
CA HIS A 63 -13.15 -23.10 -11.58
C HIS A 63 -11.75 -22.69 -11.10
N ASP A 64 -10.84 -22.44 -12.03
CA ASP A 64 -9.46 -22.03 -11.72
C ASP A 64 -9.36 -20.64 -11.07
N LEU A 65 -10.33 -19.77 -11.33
CA LEU A 65 -10.44 -18.44 -10.71
C LEU A 65 -11.03 -18.48 -9.30
N SER A 66 -11.59 -19.60 -8.87
CA SER A 66 -12.07 -19.73 -7.49
C SER A 66 -10.92 -19.91 -6.49
N SER A 67 -11.17 -19.61 -5.25
CA SER A 67 -10.23 -19.85 -4.16
C SER A 67 -10.97 -20.41 -2.95
N SER A 68 -10.24 -20.91 -1.97
CA SER A 68 -10.82 -21.42 -0.72
C SER A 68 -11.72 -20.41 0.02
N LYS A 69 -11.65 -19.13 -0.33
CA LYS A 69 -12.46 -18.05 0.26
C LYS A 69 -13.52 -17.51 -0.70
N ILE A 70 -13.22 -17.51 -1.99
CA ILE A 70 -14.08 -16.93 -3.02
C ILE A 70 -14.71 -18.05 -3.82
N ARG A 71 -16.02 -18.05 -3.83
CA ARG A 71 -16.86 -19.00 -4.53
C ARG A 71 -17.52 -18.33 -5.72
N ILE A 72 -17.47 -18.97 -6.87
CA ILE A 72 -18.05 -18.49 -8.13
C ILE A 72 -19.18 -19.42 -8.52
N THR A 73 -20.37 -18.87 -8.74
CA THR A 73 -21.55 -19.59 -9.22
C THR A 73 -22.03 -18.97 -10.53
N LEU A 74 -22.20 -19.75 -11.57
CA LEU A 74 -22.82 -19.29 -12.79
C LEU A 74 -24.29 -19.78 -12.81
N LEU A 75 -25.19 -18.84 -13.04
CA LEU A 75 -26.64 -19.08 -13.08
C LEU A 75 -27.16 -18.78 -14.48
N ASP A 76 -28.12 -19.58 -14.95
CA ASP A 76 -28.84 -19.23 -16.16
C ASP A 76 -29.85 -18.09 -15.92
N SER A 77 -30.49 -17.62 -16.99
CA SER A 77 -31.48 -16.54 -16.91
C SER A 77 -32.74 -16.91 -16.10
N SER A 78 -32.92 -18.18 -15.77
CA SER A 78 -34.03 -18.71 -14.96
C SER A 78 -33.61 -18.98 -13.50
N GLY A 79 -32.34 -18.73 -13.15
CA GLY A 79 -31.80 -18.92 -11.82
C GLY A 79 -31.34 -20.34 -11.50
N ASN A 80 -31.22 -21.22 -12.49
CA ASN A 80 -30.64 -22.55 -12.28
C ASN A 80 -29.13 -22.45 -12.29
N VAL A 81 -28.47 -23.25 -11.45
CA VAL A 81 -27.02 -23.27 -11.37
C VAL A 81 -26.45 -24.05 -12.56
N LEU A 82 -25.65 -23.37 -13.38
CA LEU A 82 -24.90 -23.97 -14.48
C LEU A 82 -23.55 -24.48 -14.05
N LEU A 83 -22.90 -23.74 -13.12
CA LEU A 83 -21.59 -24.08 -12.58
C LEU A 83 -21.48 -23.58 -11.14
N GLU A 84 -20.81 -24.37 -10.33
CA GLU A 84 -20.41 -24.04 -8.98
C GLU A 84 -18.94 -24.38 -8.81
N SER A 85 -18.18 -23.41 -8.32
CA SER A 85 -16.71 -23.58 -8.17
C SER A 85 -16.29 -24.26 -6.87
N GLU A 86 -17.23 -24.52 -5.95
CA GLU A 86 -16.93 -25.20 -4.68
C GLU A 86 -16.77 -26.70 -4.89
N ASP A 87 -15.60 -27.24 -4.54
CA ASP A 87 -15.29 -28.65 -4.69
C ASP A 87 -16.26 -29.54 -3.87
N GLY A 88 -16.77 -30.59 -4.51
CA GLY A 88 -17.66 -31.55 -3.86
C GLY A 88 -19.13 -31.14 -3.80
N VAL A 89 -19.50 -30.00 -4.37
CA VAL A 89 -20.91 -29.56 -4.48
C VAL A 89 -21.50 -30.11 -5.77
N ASP A 90 -22.51 -30.96 -5.63
CA ASP A 90 -23.27 -31.49 -6.76
C ASP A 90 -24.28 -30.43 -7.26
N VAL A 91 -23.99 -29.82 -8.40
CA VAL A 91 -24.82 -28.77 -9.03
C VAL A 91 -26.27 -29.23 -9.24
N THR A 92 -26.49 -30.52 -9.48
CA THR A 92 -27.83 -31.08 -9.73
C THR A 92 -28.74 -31.09 -8.50
N LYS A 93 -28.13 -30.99 -7.29
CA LYS A 93 -28.85 -30.94 -6.02
C LYS A 93 -29.07 -29.52 -5.50
N MET A 94 -28.53 -28.51 -6.18
CA MET A 94 -28.76 -27.13 -5.82
C MET A 94 -30.15 -26.67 -6.27
N GLY A 95 -30.84 -26.02 -5.34
CA GLY A 95 -32.13 -25.40 -5.65
C GLY A 95 -32.02 -24.25 -6.63
N ASN A 96 -33.13 -23.87 -7.23
CA ASN A 96 -33.18 -22.69 -8.09
C ASN A 96 -32.95 -21.40 -7.29
N HIS A 97 -32.11 -20.51 -7.79
CA HIS A 97 -31.69 -19.26 -7.13
C HIS A 97 -32.43 -18.01 -7.64
N SER A 98 -33.51 -18.16 -8.43
CA SER A 98 -34.27 -17.06 -9.01
C SER A 98 -34.87 -16.09 -7.97
N ASN A 99 -35.14 -16.58 -6.75
CA ASN A 99 -35.70 -15.78 -5.66
C ASN A 99 -34.64 -15.02 -4.85
N ARG A 100 -33.37 -15.12 -5.19
CA ARG A 100 -32.28 -14.49 -4.43
C ARG A 100 -32.19 -13.00 -4.80
N PRO A 101 -32.09 -12.08 -3.80
CA PRO A 101 -32.07 -10.63 -4.05
C PRO A 101 -30.96 -10.21 -5.02
N GLU A 102 -29.76 -10.77 -4.87
CA GLU A 102 -28.63 -10.48 -5.73
C GLU A 102 -28.87 -10.89 -7.18
N PHE A 103 -29.57 -12.03 -7.39
CA PHE A 103 -29.93 -12.51 -8.74
C PHE A 103 -31.00 -11.62 -9.38
N ILE A 104 -32.05 -11.30 -8.62
CA ILE A 104 -33.16 -10.45 -9.09
C ILE A 104 -32.64 -9.09 -9.51
N ASN A 105 -31.78 -8.49 -8.66
CA ASN A 105 -31.19 -7.19 -8.92
C ASN A 105 -30.22 -7.24 -10.12
N ALA A 106 -29.41 -8.30 -10.23
CA ALA A 106 -28.51 -8.49 -11.37
C ALA A 106 -29.25 -8.62 -12.69
N MET A 107 -30.36 -9.35 -12.70
CA MET A 107 -31.20 -9.48 -13.90
C MET A 107 -31.85 -8.16 -14.30
N LYS A 108 -32.30 -7.34 -13.34
CA LYS A 108 -32.99 -6.07 -13.56
C LYS A 108 -32.04 -4.91 -13.86
N ASN A 109 -30.96 -4.79 -13.09
CA ASN A 109 -30.09 -3.62 -13.08
C ASN A 109 -28.67 -3.90 -13.64
N GLY A 110 -28.40 -5.16 -14.04
CA GLY A 110 -27.08 -5.59 -14.48
C GLY A 110 -26.19 -6.12 -13.36
N TYR A 111 -26.42 -5.68 -12.12
CA TYR A 111 -25.71 -6.16 -10.93
C TYR A 111 -26.63 -6.16 -9.70
N GLY A 112 -26.28 -6.94 -8.71
CA GLY A 112 -26.97 -6.99 -7.43
C GLY A 112 -26.09 -7.56 -6.33
N ASP A 113 -26.35 -7.16 -5.11
CA ASP A 113 -25.66 -7.69 -3.95
C ASP A 113 -26.62 -8.01 -2.80
N ASP A 114 -26.22 -8.93 -1.96
CA ASP A 114 -26.93 -9.31 -0.74
C ASP A 114 -25.96 -9.88 0.31
N SER A 115 -26.34 -9.76 1.57
CA SER A 115 -25.61 -10.33 2.70
C SER A 115 -26.53 -11.17 3.54
N ARG A 116 -26.34 -12.49 3.56
CA ARG A 116 -27.17 -13.39 4.34
C ARG A 116 -26.39 -14.56 4.91
N LYS A 117 -27.00 -15.24 5.88
CA LYS A 117 -26.47 -16.50 6.35
C LYS A 117 -26.62 -17.56 5.24
N SER A 118 -25.50 -18.11 4.77
CA SER A 118 -25.51 -19.14 3.73
C SER A 118 -26.21 -20.39 4.25
N GLU A 119 -27.13 -20.93 3.48
CA GLU A 119 -27.82 -22.20 3.78
C GLU A 119 -26.85 -23.40 3.71
N THR A 120 -25.83 -23.28 2.86
CA THR A 120 -24.83 -24.34 2.62
C THR A 120 -23.72 -24.30 3.67
N ILE A 121 -23.23 -23.10 4.04
CA ILE A 121 -22.04 -22.94 4.89
C ILE A 121 -22.42 -22.56 6.34
N GLY A 122 -23.66 -22.11 6.58
CA GLY A 122 -24.14 -21.70 7.91
C GLY A 122 -23.56 -20.38 8.45
N ARG A 123 -22.78 -19.65 7.66
CA ARG A 123 -22.07 -18.39 8.01
C ARG A 123 -22.59 -17.23 7.19
N VAL A 124 -22.33 -16.00 7.67
CA VAL A 124 -22.70 -14.80 6.93
C VAL A 124 -21.79 -14.67 5.71
N THR A 125 -22.39 -14.72 4.56
CA THR A 125 -21.71 -14.64 3.26
C THR A 125 -22.24 -13.42 2.52
N TYR A 126 -21.35 -12.64 1.96
CA TYR A 126 -21.67 -11.57 1.04
C TYR A 126 -21.70 -12.14 -0.39
N TYR A 127 -22.74 -11.85 -1.09
CA TYR A 127 -23.00 -12.25 -2.46
C TYR A 127 -23.00 -11.01 -3.35
N TYR A 128 -22.28 -11.07 -4.44
CA TYR A 128 -22.34 -10.08 -5.51
C TYR A 128 -22.56 -10.79 -6.83
N ALA A 129 -23.56 -10.36 -7.57
CA ALA A 129 -23.94 -10.96 -8.84
C ALA A 129 -23.90 -9.93 -9.96
N GLU A 130 -23.44 -10.36 -11.13
CA GLU A 130 -23.34 -9.52 -12.30
C GLU A 130 -23.87 -10.29 -13.53
N LYS A 131 -24.63 -9.59 -14.36
CA LYS A 131 -25.18 -10.15 -15.58
C LYS A 131 -24.13 -10.21 -16.68
N THR A 132 -23.92 -11.36 -17.26
CA THR A 132 -22.97 -11.59 -18.35
C THR A 132 -23.57 -11.18 -19.71
N ALA A 133 -22.70 -11.00 -20.71
CA ALA A 133 -23.13 -10.68 -22.08
C ALA A 133 -24.09 -11.73 -22.70
N ASN A 134 -23.96 -13.00 -22.29
CA ASN A 134 -24.78 -14.10 -22.75
C ASN A 134 -26.13 -14.22 -22.02
N GLY A 135 -26.47 -13.26 -21.16
CA GLY A 135 -27.72 -13.24 -20.40
C GLY A 135 -27.74 -14.09 -19.14
N ASN A 136 -26.67 -14.81 -18.85
CA ASN A 136 -26.47 -15.53 -17.59
C ASN A 136 -26.11 -14.56 -16.45
N VAL A 137 -26.13 -15.03 -15.22
CA VAL A 137 -25.70 -14.26 -14.06
C VAL A 137 -24.49 -14.95 -13.40
N LEU A 138 -23.37 -14.24 -13.32
CA LEU A 138 -22.21 -14.69 -12.60
C LEU A 138 -22.28 -14.12 -11.19
N ARG A 139 -22.28 -14.98 -10.19
CA ARG A 139 -22.32 -14.64 -8.78
C ARG A 139 -21.02 -15.02 -8.12
N VAL A 140 -20.41 -14.05 -7.47
CA VAL A 140 -19.24 -14.24 -6.60
C VAL A 140 -19.68 -14.10 -5.15
N SER A 141 -19.20 -14.96 -4.30
CA SER A 141 -19.49 -14.88 -2.88
C SER A 141 -18.26 -15.16 -2.03
N GLU A 142 -18.18 -14.47 -0.92
CA GLU A 142 -17.13 -14.66 0.07
C GLU A 142 -17.73 -14.71 1.47
N THR A 143 -17.21 -15.63 2.28
CA THR A 143 -17.63 -15.77 3.67
C THR A 143 -16.90 -14.77 4.55
N ILE A 144 -17.64 -13.85 5.17
CA ILE A 144 -17.10 -12.84 6.08
C ILE A 144 -16.75 -13.52 7.42
N GLU A 145 -15.69 -14.32 7.44
CA GLU A 145 -15.29 -15.04 8.66
C GLU A 145 -14.34 -14.27 9.57
N ASN A 146 -13.53 -13.41 9.00
CA ASN A 146 -12.34 -12.92 9.70
C ASN A 146 -12.53 -11.58 10.42
N GLY A 147 -13.63 -10.86 10.20
CA GLY A 147 -13.89 -9.58 10.88
C GLY A 147 -13.97 -9.74 12.40
N TYR A 148 -14.65 -10.79 12.88
CA TYR A 148 -14.78 -11.06 14.30
C TYR A 148 -13.47 -11.57 14.92
N SER A 149 -12.74 -12.42 14.23
CA SER A 149 -11.44 -12.93 14.67
C SER A 149 -10.38 -11.83 14.74
N LEU A 150 -10.29 -10.98 13.70
CA LEU A 150 -9.43 -9.80 13.70
C LEU A 150 -9.81 -8.82 14.81
N PHE A 151 -11.10 -8.60 15.02
CA PHE A 151 -11.60 -7.76 16.11
C PHE A 151 -11.19 -8.30 17.48
N MET A 152 -11.31 -9.63 17.70
CA MET A 152 -10.92 -10.26 18.96
C MET A 152 -9.41 -10.16 19.24
N HIS A 153 -8.56 -10.12 18.24
CA HIS A 153 -7.12 -9.88 18.40
C HIS A 153 -6.79 -8.41 18.72
N LEU A 154 -7.62 -7.48 18.27
CA LEU A 154 -7.47 -6.05 18.56
C LEU A 154 -7.99 -5.67 19.96
N VAL A 155 -8.98 -6.39 20.49
CA VAL A 155 -9.58 -6.11 21.80
C VAL A 155 -8.55 -6.07 22.95
N PRO A 156 -7.63 -7.05 23.10
CA PRO A 156 -6.63 -7.01 24.18
C PRO A 156 -5.65 -5.83 24.02
N ILE A 157 -5.30 -5.46 22.79
CA ILE A 157 -4.46 -4.28 22.52
C ILE A 157 -5.19 -3.01 22.90
N LEU A 158 -6.47 -2.89 22.51
CA LEU A 158 -7.33 -1.76 22.88
C LEU A 158 -7.50 -1.66 24.40
N LEU A 159 -7.75 -2.79 25.08
CA LEU A 159 -7.82 -2.85 26.54
C LEU A 159 -6.50 -2.43 27.19
N GLY A 160 -5.37 -2.89 26.66
CA GLY A 160 -4.04 -2.51 27.14
C GLY A 160 -3.80 -1.00 27.00
N VAL A 161 -4.14 -0.41 25.86
CA VAL A 161 -4.04 1.03 25.62
C VAL A 161 -4.98 1.80 26.57
N ILE A 162 -6.22 1.35 26.74
CA ILE A 162 -7.20 1.97 27.66
C ILE A 162 -6.64 1.97 29.10
N ILE A 163 -6.12 0.83 29.57
CA ILE A 163 -5.53 0.73 30.91
C ILE A 163 -4.34 1.68 31.06
N LEU A 164 -3.46 1.71 30.07
CA LEU A 164 -2.28 2.60 30.07
C LEU A 164 -2.68 4.07 30.16
N VAL A 165 -3.63 4.49 29.32
CA VAL A 165 -4.16 5.87 29.31
C VAL A 165 -4.85 6.19 30.64
N PHE A 166 -5.60 5.26 31.22
CA PHE A 166 -6.29 5.44 32.50
C PHE A 166 -5.28 5.62 33.64
N ILE A 167 -4.21 4.82 33.68
CA ILE A 167 -3.11 4.94 34.65
C ILE A 167 -2.43 6.31 34.49
N LEU A 168 -2.13 6.72 33.26
CA LEU A 168 -1.51 8.01 32.97
C LEU A 168 -2.41 9.18 33.42
N CYS A 169 -3.72 9.12 33.10
CA CYS A 169 -4.71 10.11 33.56
C CYS A 169 -4.83 10.14 35.09
N TYR A 170 -4.77 8.99 35.77
CA TYR A 170 -4.78 8.93 37.24
C TYR A 170 -3.54 9.60 37.85
N ILE A 171 -2.35 9.28 37.33
CA ILE A 171 -1.08 9.86 37.80
C ILE A 171 -1.07 11.38 37.59
N LEU A 172 -1.48 11.84 36.39
CA LEU A 172 -1.57 13.26 36.05
C LEU A 172 -2.62 13.97 36.90
N SER A 173 -3.81 13.37 37.10
CA SER A 173 -4.88 13.90 37.97
C SER A 173 -4.41 14.06 39.40
N LYS A 174 -3.72 13.07 39.98
CA LYS A 174 -3.15 13.11 41.34
C LYS A 174 -2.09 14.20 41.49
N ARG A 175 -1.18 14.33 40.49
CA ARG A 175 -0.18 15.40 40.46
C ARG A 175 -0.81 16.80 40.30
N SER A 176 -1.78 16.93 39.38
CA SER A 176 -2.48 18.20 39.13
C SER A 176 -3.29 18.64 40.35
N THR A 177 -4.01 17.72 40.98
CA THR A 177 -4.80 18.02 42.21
C THR A 177 -3.89 18.44 43.34
N LYS A 178 -2.71 17.81 43.50
CA LYS A 178 -1.71 18.21 44.52
C LYS A 178 -1.14 19.59 44.22
N LYS A 179 -0.84 19.91 42.92
CA LYS A 179 -0.32 21.22 42.52
C LYS A 179 -1.32 22.36 42.69
N ILE A 180 -2.62 22.09 42.51
CA ILE A 180 -3.69 23.12 42.64
C ILE A 180 -4.03 23.41 44.09
N ILE A 181 -4.02 22.39 44.94
CA ILE A 181 -4.51 22.52 46.32
C ILE A 181 -3.38 22.89 47.31
N ALA A 182 -2.13 22.51 47.02
CA ALA A 182 -1.03 22.84 47.92
C ALA A 182 -0.82 24.35 48.21
N PRO A 183 -1.03 25.27 47.23
CA PRO A 183 -0.97 26.70 47.51
C PRO A 183 -2.09 27.21 48.43
N ILE A 184 -3.27 26.55 48.35
CA ILE A 184 -4.44 26.92 49.16
C ILE A 184 -4.31 26.39 50.59
N GLU A 185 -3.74 25.18 50.76
CA GLU A 185 -3.45 24.64 52.10
C GLU A 185 -2.32 25.38 52.81
N ASN A 186 -1.35 25.92 52.07
CA ASN A 186 -0.24 26.72 52.64
C ASN A 186 -0.63 28.16 52.94
N LEU A 187 -1.79 28.64 52.45
CA LEU A 187 -2.32 29.97 52.81
C LEU A 187 -2.93 30.02 54.22
N GLU A 188 -3.31 28.86 54.79
CA GLU A 188 -3.79 28.77 56.16
C GLU A 188 -2.64 28.80 57.21
N SER A 189 -1.39 28.52 56.82
CA SER A 189 -0.29 28.40 57.77
C SER A 189 0.56 29.65 57.97
N ASN A 190 0.35 30.75 57.20
CA ASN A 190 1.09 32.01 57.32
C ASN A 190 0.19 33.20 57.72
N ALA A 191 -0.67 33.01 58.67
CA ALA A 191 -1.63 34.01 59.15
C ALA A 191 -1.13 34.86 60.35
N ASP A 192 0.17 34.89 60.59
CA ASP A 192 0.71 35.72 61.66
C ASP A 192 1.51 36.90 61.07
N GLY A 193 0.89 38.10 61.17
CA GLY A 193 1.66 39.34 61.15
C GLY A 193 1.20 40.48 60.26
N THR A 194 -0.11 40.75 60.11
CA THR A 194 -0.51 42.10 59.65
C THR A 194 -1.77 42.62 60.38
N GLN A 195 -1.62 43.84 60.92
CA GLN A 195 -2.46 44.57 61.80
C GLN A 195 -3.77 45.16 61.16
N TYR A 196 -4.17 44.72 59.95
CA TYR A 196 -5.36 45.20 59.24
C TYR A 196 -6.07 44.02 58.59
N GLU A 197 -7.01 43.42 59.32
CA GLU A 197 -7.77 42.25 58.84
C GLU A 197 -8.52 42.50 57.52
N GLU A 198 -9.07 43.71 57.32
CA GLU A 198 -9.83 44.05 56.12
C GLU A 198 -8.93 44.28 54.87
N LEU A 199 -7.76 44.89 55.02
CA LEU A 199 -6.78 45.08 53.96
C LEU A 199 -6.04 43.79 53.59
N SER A 200 -5.87 42.88 54.55
CA SER A 200 -5.27 41.58 54.33
C SER A 200 -6.22 40.69 53.46
N SER A 201 -7.52 40.79 53.66
CA SER A 201 -8.52 40.13 52.86
C SER A 201 -8.52 40.61 51.40
N ILE A 202 -8.49 41.94 51.19
CA ILE A 202 -8.47 42.54 49.85
C ILE A 202 -7.12 42.28 49.16
N SER A 203 -6.00 42.44 49.87
CA SER A 203 -4.66 42.15 49.35
C SER A 203 -4.47 40.68 48.99
N ARG A 204 -5.04 39.75 49.83
CA ARG A 204 -5.08 38.33 49.51
C ARG A 204 -5.93 38.06 48.27
N THR A 205 -7.07 38.72 48.13
CA THR A 205 -7.95 38.58 46.97
C THR A 205 -7.29 39.12 45.69
N ILE A 206 -6.66 40.30 45.74
CA ILE A 206 -5.94 40.90 44.62
C ILE A 206 -4.70 40.06 44.25
N SER A 207 -3.90 39.63 45.24
CA SER A 207 -2.75 38.78 45.02
C SER A 207 -3.15 37.41 44.44
N SER A 208 -4.29 36.83 44.88
CA SER A 208 -4.83 35.60 44.33
C SER A 208 -5.32 35.80 42.92
N GLN A 209 -6.00 36.91 42.62
CA GLN A 209 -6.45 37.26 41.27
C GLN A 209 -5.26 37.54 40.32
N GLN A 210 -4.25 38.30 40.75
CA GLN A 210 -3.03 38.51 39.97
C GLN A 210 -2.29 37.21 39.70
N LYS A 211 -2.15 36.33 40.70
CA LYS A 211 -1.58 34.99 40.52
C LYS A 211 -2.40 34.13 39.58
N GLN A 212 -3.72 34.24 39.62
CA GLN A 212 -4.64 33.52 38.74
C GLN A 212 -4.51 34.02 37.30
N ILE A 213 -4.51 35.35 37.12
CA ILE A 213 -4.29 35.98 35.81
C ILE A 213 -2.91 35.59 35.23
N SER A 214 -1.83 35.69 36.03
CA SER A 214 -0.51 35.27 35.60
C SER A 214 -0.47 33.80 35.20
N LYS A 215 -1.13 32.91 35.96
CA LYS A 215 -1.22 31.48 35.59
C LYS A 215 -2.03 31.26 34.32
N GLN A 216 -3.11 31.99 34.11
CA GLN A 216 -3.89 31.90 32.88
C GLN A 216 -3.09 32.40 31.67
N VAL A 217 -2.38 33.52 31.84
CA VAL A 217 -1.47 34.05 30.80
C VAL A 217 -0.37 33.03 30.47
N THR A 218 0.29 32.47 31.49
CA THR A 218 1.31 31.44 31.28
C THR A 218 0.76 30.18 30.63
N ARG A 219 -0.45 29.75 31.02
CA ARG A 219 -1.10 28.60 30.43
C ARG A 219 -1.48 28.84 28.97
N LEU A 220 -2.07 30.01 28.69
CA LEU A 220 -2.37 30.42 27.30
C LEU A 220 -1.11 30.53 26.45
N GLN A 221 -0.03 31.06 27.07
CA GLN A 221 1.28 31.11 26.41
C GLN A 221 1.81 29.70 26.10
N LEU A 222 1.76 28.79 27.09
CA LEU A 222 2.18 27.40 26.88
C LEU A 222 1.29 26.66 25.86
N GLU A 223 0.00 26.88 25.87
CA GLU A 223 -0.92 26.30 24.87
C GLU A 223 -0.63 26.89 23.49
N LYS A 224 -0.42 28.20 23.41
CA LYS A 224 0.00 28.87 22.17
C LYS A 224 1.33 28.30 21.66
N ASP A 225 2.37 28.28 22.53
CA ASP A 225 3.71 27.77 22.17
C ASP A 225 3.64 26.29 21.75
N ARG A 226 2.76 25.51 22.38
CA ARG A 226 2.54 24.11 22.02
C ARG A 226 1.88 23.98 20.64
N ILE A 227 0.87 24.80 20.37
CA ILE A 227 0.22 24.81 19.04
C ILE A 227 1.20 25.29 17.98
N ASP A 228 1.92 26.36 18.25
CA ASP A 228 2.96 26.88 17.36
C ASP A 228 4.04 25.82 17.09
N THR A 229 4.51 25.13 18.14
CA THR A 229 5.48 24.03 18.00
C THR A 229 4.93 22.89 17.14
N LEU A 230 3.67 22.48 17.33
CA LEU A 230 3.04 21.44 16.54
C LEU A 230 2.94 21.85 15.07
N ILE A 231 2.46 23.06 14.81
CA ILE A 231 2.30 23.57 13.43
C ILE A 231 3.68 23.70 12.75
N GLN A 232 4.69 24.22 13.45
CA GLN A 232 6.02 24.38 12.87
C GLN A 232 6.72 23.05 12.57
N ASN A 233 6.43 21.98 13.32
CA ASN A 233 7.03 20.66 13.11
C ASN A 233 6.16 19.70 12.26
N MET A 234 5.00 20.16 11.75
CA MET A 234 4.22 19.36 10.81
C MET A 234 4.99 19.12 9.51
N SER A 235 4.87 17.92 8.96
CA SER A 235 5.42 17.57 7.65
C SER A 235 4.66 18.26 6.51
N GLU A 236 3.38 18.53 6.71
CA GLU A 236 2.52 19.23 5.78
C GLU A 236 2.75 20.75 5.89
N GLY A 237 2.73 21.42 4.75
CA GLY A 237 2.77 22.88 4.71
C GLY A 237 1.44 23.45 5.21
N PHE A 238 1.52 24.39 6.15
CA PHE A 238 0.36 25.08 6.73
C PHE A 238 0.48 26.58 6.53
N ILE A 239 -0.55 27.20 5.97
CA ILE A 239 -0.68 28.64 5.82
C ILE A 239 -2.06 29.05 6.32
N MET A 240 -2.12 30.12 7.09
CA MET A 240 -3.37 30.75 7.54
C MET A 240 -3.38 32.21 7.09
N LEU A 241 -4.49 32.61 6.46
CA LEU A 241 -4.69 33.94 5.90
C LEU A 241 -5.84 34.66 6.59
N ASP A 242 -5.71 35.98 6.74
CA ASP A 242 -6.83 36.87 7.10
C ASP A 242 -7.75 37.17 5.92
N MET A 243 -8.76 38.00 6.12
CA MET A 243 -9.71 38.40 5.06
C MET A 243 -9.10 39.30 3.99
N ASP A 244 -7.95 39.93 4.27
CA ASP A 244 -7.21 40.77 3.32
C ASP A 244 -6.13 39.97 2.56
N LYS A 245 -6.13 38.63 2.69
CA LYS A 245 -5.15 37.69 2.11
C LYS A 245 -3.72 37.88 2.66
N ASN A 246 -3.57 38.49 3.85
CA ASN A 246 -2.29 38.55 4.52
C ASN A 246 -2.07 37.29 5.36
N MET A 247 -0.83 36.86 5.47
CA MET A 247 -0.46 35.68 6.22
C MET A 247 -0.52 35.93 7.71
N LEU A 248 -1.38 35.17 8.41
CA LEU A 248 -1.43 35.11 9.86
C LEU A 248 -0.44 34.10 10.42
N MET A 249 -0.19 33.03 9.65
CA MET A 249 0.70 31.95 10.04
C MET A 249 1.21 31.18 8.81
N CYS A 250 2.48 30.80 8.86
CA CYS A 250 3.10 29.93 7.86
C CYS A 250 4.12 29.03 8.60
N ASN A 251 4.09 27.73 8.34
CA ASN A 251 5.06 26.81 8.93
C ASN A 251 6.28 26.58 8.01
N HIS A 252 7.32 26.01 8.60
CA HIS A 252 8.57 25.71 7.89
C HIS A 252 8.37 24.83 6.65
N SER A 253 7.46 23.85 6.73
CA SER A 253 7.15 22.96 5.58
C SER A 253 6.52 23.70 4.42
N ALA A 254 5.64 24.67 4.66
CA ALA A 254 5.04 25.48 3.59
C ALA A 254 6.10 26.32 2.87
N SER A 255 6.98 26.99 3.62
CA SER A 255 8.10 27.74 3.02
C SER A 255 9.02 26.86 2.19
N LYS A 256 9.37 25.68 2.70
CA LYS A 256 10.19 24.68 2.00
C LYS A 256 9.55 24.17 0.72
N TYR A 257 8.24 23.89 0.73
CA TYR A 257 7.53 23.40 -0.44
C TYR A 257 7.38 24.46 -1.53
N LEU A 258 7.13 25.70 -1.12
CA LEU A 258 6.96 26.81 -2.05
C LEU A 258 8.31 27.42 -2.50
N GLY A 259 9.42 27.03 -1.86
CA GLY A 259 10.76 27.49 -2.22
C GLY A 259 11.04 28.94 -1.81
N THR A 260 10.44 29.38 -0.71
CA THR A 260 10.61 30.73 -0.17
C THR A 260 11.50 30.69 1.05
N ASP A 261 12.54 31.53 1.10
CA ASP A 261 13.52 31.55 2.21
C ASP A 261 13.05 32.33 3.44
N SER A 262 11.80 32.73 3.50
CA SER A 262 11.33 33.64 4.54
C SER A 262 10.80 32.88 5.75
N GLU A 263 11.62 32.75 6.77
CA GLU A 263 11.15 32.66 8.15
C GLU A 263 10.44 33.97 8.51
N GLY A 264 9.08 33.94 8.54
CA GLY A 264 8.33 34.97 9.23
C GLY A 264 7.85 36.15 8.40
N THR A 265 7.07 35.94 7.39
CA THR A 265 6.31 37.01 6.72
C THR A 265 4.86 37.08 7.24
N VAL A 266 4.70 36.99 8.56
CA VAL A 266 3.40 37.31 9.18
C VAL A 266 3.05 38.76 8.89
N GLY A 267 1.88 38.99 8.26
CA GLY A 267 1.41 40.31 7.82
C GLY A 267 1.71 40.62 6.36
N GLU A 268 2.48 39.81 5.63
CA GLU A 268 2.66 39.99 4.19
C GLU A 268 1.54 39.33 3.38
N SER A 269 1.25 39.89 2.21
CA SER A 269 0.27 39.33 1.29
C SER A 269 0.75 37.98 0.72
N LEU A 270 -0.14 37.02 0.57
CA LEU A 270 0.13 35.71 -0.04
C LEU A 270 0.83 35.83 -1.41
N ILE A 271 0.45 36.82 -2.24
CA ILE A 271 1.04 37.04 -3.57
C ILE A 271 2.51 37.47 -3.49
N SER A 272 2.90 38.20 -2.44
CA SER A 272 4.30 38.56 -2.18
C SER A 272 5.12 37.32 -1.77
N PHE A 273 4.51 36.43 -0.99
CA PHE A 273 5.12 35.20 -0.52
C PHE A 273 5.24 34.13 -1.62
N SER A 274 4.18 33.91 -2.39
CA SER A 274 4.19 32.93 -3.47
C SER A 274 3.24 33.31 -4.60
N ARG A 275 3.76 33.30 -5.82
CA ARG A 275 2.97 33.55 -7.04
C ARG A 275 2.53 32.25 -7.72
N ASN A 276 2.46 31.15 -6.94
CA ASN A 276 2.03 29.87 -7.49
C ASN A 276 0.55 29.94 -7.88
N GLU A 277 0.26 29.68 -9.16
CA GLU A 277 -1.09 29.78 -9.74
C GLU A 277 -2.07 28.82 -9.04
N VAL A 278 -1.65 27.56 -8.78
CA VAL A 278 -2.50 26.55 -8.13
C VAL A 278 -2.84 26.95 -6.70
N LEU A 279 -1.90 27.54 -5.96
CA LEU A 279 -2.14 28.04 -4.61
C LEU A 279 -3.12 29.20 -4.63
N CYS A 280 -2.88 30.19 -5.49
CA CYS A 280 -3.74 31.37 -5.60
C CYS A 280 -5.18 30.99 -6.00
N GLU A 281 -5.35 30.11 -7.00
CA GLU A 281 -6.67 29.64 -7.43
C GLU A 281 -7.43 28.91 -6.29
N CYS A 282 -6.75 28.04 -5.54
CA CYS A 282 -7.37 27.35 -4.41
C CYS A 282 -7.80 28.34 -3.31
N VAL A 283 -6.95 29.32 -3.03
CA VAL A 283 -7.21 30.35 -2.03
C VAL A 283 -8.38 31.24 -2.44
N ASP A 284 -8.42 31.68 -3.70
CA ASP A 284 -9.50 32.54 -4.21
C ASP A 284 -10.86 31.84 -4.07
N LYS A 285 -10.97 30.58 -4.47
CA LYS A 285 -12.20 29.78 -4.27
C LYS A 285 -12.58 29.64 -2.79
N ALA A 286 -11.58 29.51 -1.91
CA ALA A 286 -11.86 29.43 -0.48
C ALA A 286 -12.33 30.77 0.11
N PHE A 287 -11.92 31.91 -0.44
CA PHE A 287 -12.48 33.22 -0.10
C PHE A 287 -13.93 33.39 -0.59
N ASP A 288 -14.28 32.71 -1.69
CA ASP A 288 -15.69 32.66 -2.18
C ASP A 288 -16.56 31.70 -1.34
N GLY A 289 -16.02 31.11 -0.27
CA GLY A 289 -16.72 30.22 0.66
C GLY A 289 -16.68 28.73 0.29
N GLU A 290 -15.97 28.36 -0.79
CA GLU A 290 -15.88 26.98 -1.27
C GLU A 290 -14.55 26.34 -0.86
N ARG A 291 -14.62 25.15 -0.25
CA ARG A 291 -13.42 24.35 -0.04
C ARG A 291 -12.86 23.90 -1.39
N SER A 292 -11.63 24.26 -1.68
CA SER A 292 -10.94 23.89 -2.91
C SER A 292 -9.78 22.93 -2.65
N SER A 293 -9.58 21.99 -3.56
CA SER A 293 -8.42 21.09 -3.53
C SER A 293 -7.91 20.88 -4.95
N ASN A 294 -6.65 21.22 -5.18
CA ASN A 294 -6.02 21.04 -6.48
C ASN A 294 -4.59 20.52 -6.31
N GLU A 295 -4.06 19.89 -7.36
CA GLU A 295 -2.69 19.36 -7.36
C GLU A 295 -1.85 20.09 -8.39
N GLY A 296 -0.61 20.39 -8.03
CA GLY A 296 0.34 21.04 -8.93
C GLY A 296 1.76 20.54 -8.74
N SER A 297 2.57 20.67 -9.78
CA SER A 297 4.00 20.39 -9.71
C SER A 297 4.74 21.66 -9.29
N ILE A 298 5.33 21.65 -8.11
CA ILE A 298 6.05 22.77 -7.51
C ILE A 298 7.43 22.27 -7.08
N ASN A 299 8.49 22.92 -7.55
CA ASN A 299 9.87 22.57 -7.24
C ASN A 299 10.22 21.07 -7.42
N GLY A 300 9.67 20.44 -8.47
CA GLY A 300 9.92 19.03 -8.79
C GLY A 300 9.16 18.04 -7.90
N ARG A 301 8.23 18.51 -7.05
CA ARG A 301 7.32 17.69 -6.23
C ARG A 301 5.90 17.86 -6.72
N VAL A 302 5.10 16.83 -6.53
CA VAL A 302 3.65 16.92 -6.72
C VAL A 302 3.01 17.25 -5.38
N LEU A 303 2.51 18.47 -5.27
CA LEU A 303 1.88 18.97 -4.05
C LEU A 303 0.37 19.03 -4.24
N GLN A 304 -0.37 18.53 -3.27
CA GLN A 304 -1.80 18.73 -3.14
C GLN A 304 -2.02 19.95 -2.24
N ILE A 305 -2.70 20.95 -2.76
CA ILE A 305 -3.06 22.18 -2.03
C ILE A 305 -4.55 22.09 -1.71
N ILE A 306 -4.88 22.22 -0.44
CA ILE A 306 -6.25 22.21 0.06
C ILE A 306 -6.47 23.55 0.75
N ALA A 307 -7.36 24.37 0.21
CA ALA A 307 -7.77 25.61 0.85
C ALA A 307 -9.20 25.50 1.38
N SER A 308 -9.40 25.95 2.59
CA SER A 308 -10.69 25.87 3.27
C SER A 308 -11.00 27.18 3.99
N PRO A 309 -12.23 27.71 3.85
CA PRO A 309 -12.65 28.88 4.61
C PRO A 309 -12.75 28.57 6.11
N VAL A 310 -12.36 29.54 6.93
CA VAL A 310 -12.45 29.47 8.40
C VAL A 310 -13.60 30.35 8.86
N TYR A 311 -14.55 29.77 9.56
CA TYR A 311 -15.70 30.48 10.10
C TYR A 311 -15.63 30.59 11.62
N SER A 312 -16.03 31.74 12.13
CA SER A 312 -16.31 31.96 13.54
C SER A 312 -17.64 32.70 13.67
N ASN A 313 -18.59 32.16 14.43
CA ASN A 313 -19.94 32.70 14.57
C ASN A 313 -20.66 32.95 13.23
N SER A 314 -20.55 32.01 12.29
CA SER A 314 -21.13 32.09 10.94
C SER A 314 -20.54 33.18 10.03
N GLU A 315 -19.50 33.86 10.45
CA GLU A 315 -18.76 34.86 9.66
C GLU A 315 -17.42 34.28 9.26
N GLN A 316 -17.06 34.40 7.99
CA GLN A 316 -15.74 33.99 7.51
C GLN A 316 -14.67 34.92 8.10
N LYS A 317 -13.63 34.33 8.68
CA LYS A 317 -12.52 35.04 9.35
C LYS A 317 -11.19 34.90 8.61
N GLY A 318 -11.16 34.10 7.58
CA GLY A 318 -9.97 33.86 6.77
C GLY A 318 -10.00 32.53 6.06
N VAL A 319 -8.84 32.08 5.62
CA VAL A 319 -8.64 30.83 4.88
C VAL A 319 -7.45 30.06 5.48
N ILE A 320 -7.58 28.75 5.59
CA ILE A 320 -6.50 27.84 5.90
C ILE A 320 -6.11 27.08 4.63
N CYS A 321 -4.81 27.04 4.33
CA CYS A 321 -4.25 26.22 3.27
C CYS A 321 -3.36 25.12 3.85
N LEU A 322 -3.62 23.90 3.43
CA LEU A 322 -2.79 22.72 3.71
C LEU A 322 -2.09 22.29 2.43
N ILE A 323 -0.78 22.10 2.50
CA ILE A 323 0.06 21.69 1.37
C ILE A 323 0.66 20.33 1.71
N ILE A 324 0.29 19.31 0.94
CA ILE A 324 0.67 17.92 1.18
C ILE A 324 1.55 17.44 0.03
N ASP A 325 2.73 16.90 0.34
CA ASP A 325 3.56 16.24 -0.67
C ASP A 325 2.96 14.85 -1.00
N VAL A 326 2.35 14.76 -2.16
CA VAL A 326 1.76 13.52 -2.67
C VAL A 326 2.64 12.83 -3.73
N SER A 327 3.89 13.28 -3.89
CA SER A 327 4.81 12.77 -4.92
C SER A 327 4.99 11.26 -4.83
N ALA A 328 5.24 10.73 -3.63
CA ALA A 328 5.40 9.30 -3.41
C ALA A 328 4.11 8.52 -3.72
N LYS A 329 2.96 9.04 -3.28
CA LYS A 329 1.63 8.46 -3.55
C LYS A 329 1.35 8.44 -5.05
N ARG A 330 1.55 9.56 -5.74
CA ARG A 330 1.34 9.67 -7.19
C ARG A 330 2.28 8.78 -8.00
N LYS A 331 3.54 8.68 -7.56
CA LYS A 331 4.50 7.76 -8.17
C LYS A 331 4.04 6.30 -8.00
N ALA A 332 3.60 5.91 -6.83
CA ALA A 332 3.08 4.57 -6.56
C ALA A 332 1.81 4.29 -7.37
N GLU A 333 0.85 5.23 -7.42
CA GLU A 333 -0.37 5.11 -8.22
C GLU A 333 -0.05 4.98 -9.72
N LYS A 334 0.90 5.78 -10.22
CA LYS A 334 1.35 5.72 -11.62
C LYS A 334 1.97 4.35 -11.91
N MET A 335 2.90 3.90 -11.06
CA MET A 335 3.52 2.59 -11.22
C MET A 335 2.48 1.46 -11.21
N ARG A 336 1.48 1.55 -10.32
CA ARG A 336 0.39 0.56 -10.27
C ARG A 336 -0.46 0.56 -11.54
N ARG A 337 -0.80 1.74 -12.08
CA ARG A 337 -1.56 1.86 -13.34
C ARG A 337 -0.76 1.32 -14.53
N GLU A 338 0.52 1.69 -14.61
CA GLU A 338 1.44 1.20 -15.65
C GLU A 338 1.61 -0.32 -15.55
N PHE A 339 1.76 -0.85 -14.34
CA PHE A 339 1.82 -2.29 -14.09
C PHE A 339 0.56 -3.00 -14.60
N THR A 340 -0.64 -2.55 -14.18
CA THR A 340 -1.91 -3.16 -14.61
C THR A 340 -2.09 -3.10 -16.12
N ALA A 341 -1.77 -1.98 -16.75
CA ALA A 341 -1.84 -1.81 -18.20
C ALA A 341 -0.88 -2.77 -18.93
N ASN A 342 0.35 -2.87 -18.45
CA ASN A 342 1.38 -3.74 -19.03
C ASN A 342 1.01 -5.22 -18.85
N VAL A 343 0.52 -5.64 -17.68
CA VAL A 343 0.01 -7.00 -17.44
C VAL A 343 -1.08 -7.34 -18.45
N THR A 344 -2.07 -6.47 -18.59
CA THR A 344 -3.17 -6.69 -19.53
C THR A 344 -2.68 -6.85 -20.96
N HIS A 345 -1.73 -6.02 -21.38
CA HIS A 345 -1.18 -6.08 -22.73
C HIS A 345 -0.34 -7.36 -22.96
N GLU A 346 0.54 -7.71 -22.02
CA GLU A 346 1.42 -8.88 -22.12
C GLU A 346 0.65 -10.22 -22.02
N LEU A 347 -0.51 -10.25 -21.34
CA LEU A 347 -1.42 -11.39 -21.31
C LEU A 347 -2.24 -11.51 -22.61
N LYS A 348 -2.73 -10.38 -23.14
CA LYS A 348 -3.59 -10.39 -24.34
C LYS A 348 -2.86 -10.93 -25.58
N THR A 349 -1.59 -10.58 -25.73
CA THR A 349 -0.82 -10.95 -26.94
C THR A 349 -0.69 -12.47 -27.13
N PRO A 350 -0.18 -13.27 -26.17
CA PRO A 350 -0.09 -14.72 -26.32
C PRO A 350 -1.50 -15.36 -26.43
N LEU A 351 -2.48 -14.85 -25.69
CA LEU A 351 -3.84 -15.36 -25.72
C LEU A 351 -4.48 -15.20 -27.10
N THR A 352 -4.29 -14.04 -27.74
CA THR A 352 -4.76 -13.81 -29.12
C THR A 352 -4.05 -14.75 -30.11
N SER A 353 -2.76 -15.01 -29.92
CA SER A 353 -2.00 -15.93 -30.77
C SER A 353 -2.50 -17.38 -30.61
N ILE A 354 -2.73 -17.82 -29.37
CA ILE A 354 -3.27 -19.16 -29.06
C ILE A 354 -4.64 -19.31 -29.73
N SER A 355 -5.55 -18.34 -29.51
CA SER A 355 -6.90 -18.36 -30.09
C SER A 355 -6.87 -18.39 -31.61
N GLY A 356 -6.03 -17.56 -32.23
CA GLY A 356 -5.91 -17.51 -33.69
C GLY A 356 -5.39 -18.81 -34.29
N TYR A 357 -4.35 -19.43 -33.70
CA TYR A 357 -3.87 -20.72 -34.18
C TYR A 357 -4.88 -21.85 -33.95
N ALA A 358 -5.59 -21.83 -32.83
CA ALA A 358 -6.65 -22.81 -32.56
C ALA A 358 -7.82 -22.66 -33.55
N GLU A 359 -8.25 -21.45 -33.86
CA GLU A 359 -9.30 -21.16 -34.84
C GLU A 359 -8.90 -21.61 -36.26
N ILE A 360 -7.65 -21.40 -36.67
CA ILE A 360 -7.12 -21.87 -37.96
C ILE A 360 -7.15 -23.41 -38.05
N ILE A 361 -6.86 -24.10 -36.95
CA ILE A 361 -6.95 -25.57 -36.89
C ILE A 361 -8.40 -26.00 -36.92
N GLU A 362 -9.26 -25.41 -36.09
CA GLU A 362 -10.69 -25.79 -35.95
C GLU A 362 -11.49 -25.57 -37.23
N SER A 363 -11.23 -24.45 -37.91
CA SER A 363 -11.90 -24.12 -39.18
C SER A 363 -11.46 -24.95 -40.37
N GLY A 364 -10.47 -25.85 -40.18
CA GLY A 364 -9.96 -26.70 -41.28
C GLY A 364 -9.14 -25.92 -42.34
N ILE A 365 -8.78 -24.67 -42.07
CA ILE A 365 -7.94 -23.85 -42.97
C ILE A 365 -6.48 -24.33 -42.92
N ALA A 366 -6.06 -24.91 -41.80
CA ALA A 366 -4.72 -25.44 -41.64
C ALA A 366 -4.51 -26.68 -42.58
N ALA A 367 -3.43 -26.66 -43.35
CA ALA A 367 -3.01 -27.87 -44.04
C ALA A 367 -2.59 -28.96 -43.02
N PRO A 368 -2.83 -30.25 -43.29
CA PRO A 368 -2.48 -31.33 -42.35
C PRO A 368 -1.04 -31.25 -41.83
N GLU A 369 -0.10 -30.85 -42.66
CA GLU A 369 1.31 -30.64 -42.35
C GLU A 369 1.58 -29.44 -41.42
N ASP A 370 0.67 -28.48 -41.35
CA ASP A 370 0.78 -27.30 -40.54
C ASP A 370 0.17 -27.44 -39.13
N ILE A 371 -0.69 -28.45 -38.93
CA ILE A 371 -1.42 -28.66 -37.65
C ILE A 371 -0.42 -28.83 -36.49
N GLU A 372 0.60 -29.69 -36.66
CA GLU A 372 1.63 -29.92 -35.64
C GLU A 372 2.41 -28.63 -35.35
N ARG A 373 2.75 -27.86 -36.38
CA ARG A 373 3.41 -26.56 -36.26
C ARG A 373 2.57 -25.55 -35.47
N PHE A 374 1.27 -25.48 -35.74
CA PHE A 374 0.35 -24.57 -35.01
C PHE A 374 0.10 -25.05 -33.58
N ALA A 375 -0.07 -26.36 -33.36
CA ALA A 375 -0.15 -26.95 -32.03
C ALA A 375 1.11 -26.65 -31.21
N GLY A 376 2.29 -26.77 -31.81
CA GLY A 376 3.57 -26.39 -31.19
C GLY A 376 3.65 -24.91 -30.83
N LYS A 377 3.12 -24.02 -31.67
CA LYS A 377 3.01 -22.58 -31.35
C LYS A 377 2.04 -22.30 -30.20
N ILE A 378 0.89 -22.96 -30.19
CA ILE A 378 -0.07 -22.86 -29.08
C ILE A 378 0.60 -23.31 -27.78
N HIS A 379 1.28 -24.46 -27.80
CA HIS A 379 1.97 -24.98 -26.62
C HIS A 379 3.06 -24.01 -26.11
N LYS A 380 3.87 -23.45 -27.02
CA LYS A 380 4.90 -22.47 -26.69
C LYS A 380 4.32 -21.19 -26.06
N GLU A 381 3.25 -20.63 -26.65
CA GLU A 381 2.61 -19.41 -26.12
C GLU A 381 1.88 -19.67 -24.79
N SER A 382 1.29 -20.88 -24.61
CA SER A 382 0.72 -21.29 -23.33
C SER A 382 1.77 -21.39 -22.21
N GLY A 383 2.92 -21.99 -22.51
CA GLY A 383 4.04 -22.05 -21.55
C GLY A 383 4.56 -20.65 -21.16
N ARG A 384 4.66 -19.74 -22.14
CA ARG A 384 5.03 -18.34 -21.90
C ARG A 384 4.00 -17.62 -21.02
N LEU A 385 2.70 -17.85 -21.26
CA LEU A 385 1.61 -17.26 -20.48
C LEU A 385 1.66 -17.74 -19.02
N LEU A 386 1.90 -19.03 -18.80
CA LEU A 386 2.05 -19.60 -17.46
C LEU A 386 3.24 -19.01 -16.72
N SER A 387 4.39 -18.87 -17.38
CA SER A 387 5.57 -18.21 -16.79
C SER A 387 5.28 -16.77 -16.41
N LEU A 388 4.59 -16.01 -17.27
CA LEU A 388 4.22 -14.62 -16.99
C LEU A 388 3.26 -14.50 -15.79
N ILE A 389 2.29 -15.41 -15.70
CA ILE A 389 1.37 -15.46 -14.55
C ILE A 389 2.15 -15.78 -13.26
N GLY A 390 3.09 -16.74 -13.31
CA GLY A 390 3.97 -17.04 -12.19
C GLY A 390 4.76 -15.83 -11.71
N ASP A 391 5.43 -15.14 -12.62
CA ASP A 391 6.22 -13.93 -12.33
C ASP A 391 5.35 -12.81 -11.70
N ILE A 392 4.08 -12.66 -12.16
CA ILE A 392 3.15 -11.67 -11.63
C ILE A 392 2.72 -12.03 -10.19
N ILE A 393 2.40 -13.28 -9.93
CA ILE A 393 2.03 -13.75 -8.59
C ILE A 393 3.18 -13.53 -7.63
N GLU A 394 4.38 -13.94 -8.01
CA GLU A 394 5.57 -13.77 -7.20
C GLU A 394 5.87 -12.31 -6.90
N LEU A 395 5.82 -11.45 -7.93
CA LEU A 395 6.02 -10.02 -7.73
C LEU A 395 4.96 -9.42 -6.80
N SER A 396 3.71 -9.90 -6.87
CA SER A 396 2.65 -9.49 -5.96
C SER A 396 2.93 -9.91 -4.51
N GLU A 397 3.42 -11.12 -4.30
CA GLU A 397 3.84 -11.61 -2.97
C GLU A 397 5.06 -10.84 -2.43
N LEU A 398 5.96 -10.44 -3.32
CA LEU A 398 7.11 -9.61 -2.96
C LEU A 398 6.72 -8.17 -2.62
N ASP A 399 5.66 -7.61 -3.21
CA ASP A 399 5.14 -6.26 -2.93
C ASP A 399 4.40 -6.19 -1.57
N GLU A 400 3.79 -7.28 -1.12
CA GLU A 400 3.22 -7.36 0.21
C GLU A 400 4.35 -7.35 1.25
N ASN A 401 4.52 -6.23 1.96
CA ASN A 401 5.61 -5.94 2.91
C ASN A 401 5.71 -6.89 4.13
N THR A 402 5.08 -8.04 4.07
CA THR A 402 5.21 -9.12 5.05
C THR A 402 6.52 -9.85 4.82
N ARG A 403 7.55 -9.54 5.63
CA ARG A 403 8.77 -10.36 5.67
C ARG A 403 8.33 -11.80 5.94
N PRO A 404 8.75 -12.79 5.12
CA PRO A 404 8.43 -14.18 5.41
C PRO A 404 8.97 -14.51 6.81
N ALA A 405 8.18 -15.24 7.61
CA ALA A 405 8.50 -15.56 8.99
C ALA A 405 9.80 -16.37 9.16
N ASN A 406 10.32 -16.96 8.09
CA ASN A 406 11.47 -17.87 8.13
C ASN A 406 12.61 -17.35 7.26
N TYR A 407 13.48 -16.53 7.85
CA TYR A 407 14.83 -16.29 7.32
C TYR A 407 15.78 -17.28 7.94
N ASP A 408 16.25 -18.23 7.13
CA ASP A 408 17.20 -19.27 7.56
C ASP A 408 18.65 -18.91 7.16
N LYS A 409 19.60 -19.73 7.65
CA LYS A 409 20.98 -19.66 7.19
C LYS A 409 21.06 -20.33 5.82
N VAL A 410 21.33 -19.55 4.78
CA VAL A 410 21.44 -20.04 3.41
C VAL A 410 22.89 -20.00 2.96
N ASP A 411 23.36 -21.12 2.42
CA ASP A 411 24.66 -21.21 1.74
C ASP A 411 24.55 -20.70 0.30
N LEU A 412 24.96 -19.45 0.10
CA LEU A 412 24.91 -18.80 -1.22
C LEU A 412 25.81 -19.48 -2.26
N SER A 413 26.92 -20.05 -1.81
CA SER A 413 27.84 -20.80 -2.68
C SER A 413 27.24 -22.12 -3.16
N GLY A 414 26.61 -22.87 -2.25
CA GLY A 414 25.89 -24.11 -2.57
C GLY A 414 24.71 -23.83 -3.49
N LEU A 415 23.92 -22.82 -3.18
CA LEU A 415 22.78 -22.38 -3.98
C LEU A 415 23.17 -21.99 -5.42
N SER A 416 24.29 -21.30 -5.57
CA SER A 416 24.79 -20.91 -6.89
C SER A 416 25.22 -22.09 -7.75
N ARG A 417 25.76 -23.15 -7.12
CA ARG A 417 26.10 -24.38 -7.85
C ARG A 417 24.85 -25.13 -8.29
N GLU A 418 23.86 -25.26 -7.42
CA GLU A 418 22.55 -25.85 -7.73
C GLU A 418 21.89 -25.18 -8.92
N VAL A 419 21.79 -23.83 -8.91
CA VAL A 419 21.22 -23.07 -10.03
C VAL A 419 22.01 -23.28 -11.32
N ALA A 420 23.33 -23.32 -11.24
CA ALA A 420 24.17 -23.56 -12.43
C ALA A 420 23.96 -24.95 -13.01
N GLU A 421 23.74 -25.96 -12.17
CA GLU A 421 23.42 -27.33 -12.57
C GLU A 421 22.05 -27.41 -13.25
N ASP A 422 21.04 -26.79 -12.66
CA ASP A 422 19.68 -26.73 -13.23
C ASP A 422 19.66 -26.02 -14.58
N LEU A 423 20.46 -24.98 -14.74
CA LEU A 423 20.56 -24.23 -16.00
C LEU A 423 21.52 -24.83 -17.03
N HIS A 424 22.27 -25.89 -16.69
CA HIS A 424 23.25 -26.48 -17.57
C HIS A 424 22.67 -26.94 -18.92
N THR A 425 21.50 -27.58 -18.91
CA THR A 425 20.81 -28.01 -20.14
C THR A 425 20.38 -26.80 -20.99
N ASN A 426 19.94 -25.71 -20.35
CA ASN A 426 19.57 -24.49 -21.06
C ASN A 426 20.79 -23.76 -21.63
N ALA A 427 21.86 -23.69 -20.86
CA ALA A 427 23.14 -23.12 -21.31
C ALA A 427 23.68 -23.87 -22.55
N ASN A 428 23.65 -25.19 -22.52
CA ASN A 428 24.10 -26.02 -23.67
C ASN A 428 23.23 -25.77 -24.92
N LYS A 429 21.93 -25.63 -24.80
CA LYS A 429 21.05 -25.28 -25.94
C LYS A 429 21.40 -23.93 -26.54
N HIS A 430 21.88 -23.00 -25.74
CA HIS A 430 22.34 -21.68 -26.19
C HIS A 430 23.80 -21.61 -26.59
N GLU A 431 24.54 -22.73 -26.53
CA GLU A 431 25.98 -22.82 -26.77
C GLU A 431 26.79 -21.89 -25.83
N VAL A 432 26.41 -21.82 -24.54
CA VAL A 432 27.00 -20.96 -23.50
C VAL A 432 27.58 -21.83 -22.40
N GLU A 433 28.82 -21.56 -22.00
CA GLU A 433 29.46 -22.25 -20.89
C GLU A 433 29.12 -21.54 -19.56
N ILE A 434 28.61 -22.28 -18.58
CA ILE A 434 28.36 -21.74 -17.22
C ILE A 434 29.40 -22.25 -16.23
N LYS A 435 30.04 -21.33 -15.50
CA LYS A 435 31.07 -21.62 -14.49
C LYS A 435 30.71 -21.00 -13.15
N VAL A 436 30.97 -21.73 -12.06
CA VAL A 436 30.78 -21.23 -10.70
C VAL A 436 32.11 -21.15 -9.96
N ASN A 437 32.50 -19.93 -9.61
CA ASN A 437 33.71 -19.63 -8.83
C ASN A 437 33.28 -19.34 -7.37
N ALA A 438 33.12 -20.37 -6.59
CA ALA A 438 32.73 -20.30 -5.17
C ALA A 438 33.64 -21.24 -4.38
N ALA A 439 34.82 -20.77 -3.99
CA ALA A 439 35.81 -21.55 -3.27
C ALA A 439 35.43 -21.85 -1.84
N GLU A 440 34.72 -20.93 -1.16
CA GLU A 440 34.32 -21.02 0.23
C GLU A 440 32.81 -21.03 0.39
N LYS A 441 32.35 -21.60 1.50
CA LYS A 441 30.95 -21.56 1.91
C LYS A 441 30.62 -20.16 2.44
N VAL A 442 29.72 -19.46 1.78
CA VAL A 442 29.28 -18.12 2.18
C VAL A 442 27.86 -18.19 2.69
N LEU A 443 27.71 -17.99 4.00
CA LEU A 443 26.41 -18.03 4.68
C LEU A 443 25.81 -16.64 4.78
N ILE A 444 24.53 -16.53 4.45
CA ILE A 444 23.73 -15.32 4.61
C ILE A 444 22.41 -15.68 5.31
N LYS A 445 21.72 -14.69 5.87
CA LYS A 445 20.38 -14.85 6.43
C LYS A 445 19.35 -14.52 5.37
N GLY A 446 18.49 -15.45 4.99
CA GLY A 446 17.50 -15.18 3.96
C GLY A 446 16.51 -16.30 3.71
N ASN A 447 15.59 -16.07 2.80
CA ASN A 447 14.68 -17.09 2.27
C ASN A 447 15.36 -17.81 1.10
N ARG A 448 15.56 -19.13 1.26
CA ARG A 448 16.27 -19.94 0.27
C ARG A 448 15.63 -19.89 -1.13
N ASN A 449 14.31 -19.96 -1.20
CA ASN A 449 13.59 -19.96 -2.47
C ASN A 449 13.74 -18.62 -3.21
N GLN A 450 13.57 -17.51 -2.50
CA GLN A 450 13.77 -16.18 -3.07
C GLN A 450 15.22 -15.97 -3.54
N LEU A 451 16.19 -16.41 -2.73
CA LEU A 451 17.60 -16.32 -3.12
C LEU A 451 17.94 -17.23 -4.31
N TYR A 452 17.34 -18.43 -4.37
CA TYR A 452 17.44 -19.30 -5.53
C TYR A 452 16.94 -18.58 -6.78
N GLU A 453 15.79 -17.96 -6.71
CA GLU A 453 15.17 -17.25 -7.80
C GLU A 453 15.95 -16.02 -8.25
N LEU A 454 16.53 -15.28 -7.30
CA LEU A 454 17.45 -14.19 -7.60
C LEU A 454 18.62 -14.70 -8.46
N VAL A 455 19.27 -15.78 -8.02
CA VAL A 455 20.42 -16.35 -8.76
C VAL A 455 19.97 -16.90 -10.10
N TYR A 456 18.84 -17.62 -10.13
CA TYR A 456 18.27 -18.20 -11.35
C TYR A 456 17.97 -17.12 -12.40
N ASN A 457 17.26 -16.06 -12.03
CA ASN A 457 16.92 -14.97 -12.94
C ASN A 457 18.16 -14.26 -13.49
N LEU A 458 19.19 -14.06 -12.67
CA LEU A 458 20.45 -13.48 -13.14
C LEU A 458 21.17 -14.40 -14.12
N CYS A 459 21.25 -15.69 -13.81
CA CYS A 459 21.94 -16.67 -14.66
C CYS A 459 21.17 -16.94 -15.97
N ASP A 460 19.84 -17.08 -15.92
CA ASP A 460 19.01 -17.28 -17.10
C ASP A 460 19.11 -16.08 -18.05
N ASN A 461 19.08 -14.86 -17.53
CA ASN A 461 19.32 -13.66 -18.34
C ASN A 461 20.72 -13.66 -18.95
N ALA A 462 21.74 -14.03 -18.19
CA ALA A 462 23.13 -14.10 -18.68
C ALA A 462 23.29 -15.13 -19.79
N ILE A 463 22.55 -16.24 -19.76
CA ILE A 463 22.52 -17.26 -20.82
C ILE A 463 21.76 -16.75 -22.04
N ARG A 464 20.53 -16.24 -21.85
CA ARG A 464 19.65 -15.80 -22.95
C ARG A 464 20.22 -14.66 -23.79
N TYR A 465 20.92 -13.73 -23.14
CA TYR A 465 21.49 -12.56 -23.81
C TYR A 465 22.97 -12.72 -24.12
N ASN A 466 23.48 -13.95 -24.04
CA ASN A 466 24.86 -14.25 -24.43
C ASN A 466 25.03 -14.38 -25.95
N ARG A 467 26.27 -14.50 -26.34
CA ARG A 467 26.67 -14.85 -27.71
C ARG A 467 26.93 -16.35 -27.77
N LYS A 468 26.76 -16.97 -28.94
CA LYS A 468 27.17 -18.37 -29.16
C LYS A 468 28.64 -18.53 -28.86
N GLY A 469 29.01 -19.56 -28.13
CA GLY A 469 30.37 -19.80 -27.65
C GLY A 469 30.81 -18.89 -26.51
N GLY A 470 29.90 -18.11 -25.94
CA GLY A 470 30.18 -17.25 -24.80
C GLY A 470 30.15 -18.00 -23.46
N SER A 471 30.35 -17.25 -22.38
CA SER A 471 30.39 -17.82 -21.03
C SER A 471 29.62 -16.99 -20.02
N VAL A 472 29.13 -17.66 -18.97
CA VAL A 472 28.57 -17.06 -17.78
C VAL A 472 29.40 -17.51 -16.58
N THR A 473 29.88 -16.55 -15.80
CA THR A 473 30.68 -16.82 -14.61
C THR A 473 29.95 -16.31 -13.39
N VAL A 474 29.57 -17.24 -12.51
CA VAL A 474 28.97 -16.91 -11.20
C VAL A 474 30.08 -16.92 -10.14
N THR A 475 30.30 -15.79 -9.51
CA THR A 475 31.32 -15.66 -8.46
C THR A 475 30.66 -15.33 -7.12
N VAL A 476 30.95 -16.15 -6.10
CA VAL A 476 30.50 -15.91 -4.72
C VAL A 476 31.72 -15.71 -3.84
N LYS A 477 31.75 -14.59 -3.13
CA LYS A 477 32.84 -14.28 -2.19
C LYS A 477 32.33 -13.55 -0.96
N LYS A 478 33.03 -13.73 0.17
CA LYS A 478 32.86 -12.94 1.37
C LYS A 478 33.97 -11.89 1.42
N ASP A 479 33.63 -10.65 1.73
CA ASP A 479 34.57 -9.57 1.92
C ASP A 479 34.12 -8.76 3.15
N GLY A 480 34.86 -8.94 4.25
CA GLY A 480 34.51 -8.40 5.56
C GLY A 480 33.14 -8.91 6.04
N GLU A 481 32.23 -7.99 6.36
CA GLU A 481 30.86 -8.31 6.80
C GLU A 481 29.88 -8.53 5.64
N ASN A 482 30.31 -8.44 4.41
CA ASN A 482 29.42 -8.56 3.26
C ASN A 482 29.70 -9.82 2.45
N ALA A 483 28.62 -10.41 1.93
CA ALA A 483 28.65 -11.41 0.87
C ALA A 483 28.36 -10.75 -0.47
N PHE A 484 29.10 -11.15 -1.47
CA PHE A 484 28.95 -10.69 -2.85
C PHE A 484 28.69 -11.90 -3.75
N LEU A 485 27.60 -11.84 -4.51
CA LEU A 485 27.33 -12.73 -5.62
C LEU A 485 27.37 -11.92 -6.90
N SER A 486 28.24 -12.28 -7.82
CA SER A 486 28.37 -11.63 -9.11
C SER A 486 28.11 -12.63 -10.24
N VAL A 487 27.23 -12.26 -11.15
CA VAL A 487 27.00 -13.01 -12.41
C VAL A 487 27.54 -12.16 -13.55
N ALA A 488 28.56 -12.66 -14.20
CA ALA A 488 29.23 -12.02 -15.33
C ALA A 488 28.97 -12.81 -16.60
N ASP A 489 28.52 -12.16 -17.65
CA ASP A 489 28.35 -12.73 -18.98
C ASP A 489 29.26 -12.06 -20.04
N THR A 490 29.52 -12.76 -21.12
CA THR A 490 30.24 -12.25 -22.29
C THR A 490 29.29 -11.89 -23.44
N GLY A 491 28.07 -11.53 -23.11
CA GLY A 491 26.96 -11.30 -24.03
C GLY A 491 27.01 -9.99 -24.78
N ILE A 492 25.83 -9.55 -25.22
CA ILE A 492 25.68 -8.35 -26.06
C ILE A 492 25.80 -7.05 -25.27
N GLY A 493 25.78 -7.13 -23.94
CA GLY A 493 25.81 -5.99 -23.05
C GLY A 493 24.52 -5.14 -23.07
N ILE A 494 24.51 -4.12 -22.22
CA ILE A 494 23.36 -3.21 -22.03
C ILE A 494 23.84 -1.78 -22.28
N PRO A 495 23.29 -1.07 -23.29
CA PRO A 495 23.65 0.33 -23.56
C PRO A 495 23.37 1.22 -22.34
N VAL A 496 24.24 2.21 -22.10
CA VAL A 496 24.21 3.07 -20.90
C VAL A 496 22.83 3.70 -20.63
N LYS A 497 22.14 4.14 -21.68
CA LYS A 497 20.80 4.75 -21.58
C LYS A 497 19.73 3.82 -21.00
N HIS A 498 19.95 2.50 -21.02
CA HIS A 498 19.01 1.48 -20.55
C HIS A 498 19.37 0.93 -19.16
N GLN A 499 20.64 1.08 -18.72
CA GLN A 499 21.15 0.43 -17.51
C GLN A 499 20.39 0.79 -16.22
N LYS A 500 19.88 2.02 -16.11
CA LYS A 500 19.06 2.44 -14.96
C LYS A 500 17.64 1.87 -14.99
N ARG A 501 17.17 1.53 -16.19
CA ARG A 501 15.79 1.13 -16.45
C ARG A 501 15.56 -0.38 -16.50
N VAL A 502 16.60 -1.19 -16.64
CA VAL A 502 16.45 -2.65 -16.78
C VAL A 502 15.82 -3.33 -15.57
N PHE A 503 15.77 -2.65 -14.41
CA PHE A 503 15.08 -3.11 -13.20
C PHE A 503 13.62 -2.64 -13.11
N GLU A 504 13.15 -1.83 -14.09
CA GLU A 504 11.74 -1.45 -14.16
C GLU A 504 10.91 -2.65 -14.64
N ARG A 505 9.70 -2.79 -14.11
CA ARG A 505 8.76 -3.88 -14.46
C ARG A 505 8.39 -3.80 -15.94
N PHE A 506 8.41 -4.93 -16.65
CA PHE A 506 8.12 -5.05 -18.08
C PHE A 506 9.08 -4.29 -18.99
N TYR A 507 10.19 -3.75 -18.44
CA TYR A 507 11.15 -3.04 -19.25
C TYR A 507 12.01 -4.00 -20.06
N ARG A 508 12.21 -3.68 -21.34
CA ARG A 508 13.01 -4.44 -22.30
C ARG A 508 13.75 -3.48 -23.22
N VAL A 509 15.02 -3.75 -23.47
CA VAL A 509 15.87 -2.91 -24.34
C VAL A 509 15.40 -2.98 -25.79
N ASP A 510 14.98 -4.17 -26.26
CA ASP A 510 14.45 -4.41 -27.60
C ASP A 510 13.22 -5.32 -27.51
N LYS A 511 12.04 -4.78 -27.85
CA LYS A 511 10.76 -5.48 -27.81
C LYS A 511 10.63 -6.53 -28.93
N SER A 512 11.31 -6.37 -30.06
CA SER A 512 11.21 -7.27 -31.21
C SER A 512 12.03 -8.54 -31.01
N ARG A 513 13.29 -8.40 -30.65
CA ARG A 513 14.23 -9.51 -30.43
C ARG A 513 13.87 -10.36 -29.22
N SER A 514 13.25 -9.74 -28.23
CA SER A 514 12.87 -10.42 -26.99
C SER A 514 11.54 -11.19 -27.08
N LYS A 515 10.77 -11.05 -28.16
CA LYS A 515 9.66 -11.99 -28.46
C LYS A 515 10.18 -13.38 -28.85
N GLU A 516 11.32 -13.46 -29.50
CA GLU A 516 11.95 -14.73 -29.87
C GLU A 516 12.57 -15.43 -28.66
N THR A 517 13.17 -14.66 -27.74
CA THR A 517 13.83 -15.18 -26.52
C THR A 517 12.87 -15.46 -25.36
N GLY A 518 11.59 -15.07 -25.45
CA GLY A 518 10.55 -15.47 -24.48
C GLY A 518 10.59 -14.77 -23.11
N GLY A 519 11.38 -13.71 -22.92
CA GLY A 519 11.48 -13.02 -21.62
C GLY A 519 10.21 -12.24 -21.26
N THR A 520 9.81 -12.23 -20.01
CA THR A 520 8.64 -11.51 -19.47
C THR A 520 8.93 -10.03 -19.18
N GLY A 521 10.20 -9.67 -18.96
CA GLY A 521 10.62 -8.34 -18.49
C GLY A 521 10.35 -8.11 -17.00
N LEU A 522 10.03 -9.15 -16.24
CA LEU A 522 9.81 -9.10 -14.80
C LEU A 522 11.00 -9.64 -13.99
N GLY A 523 11.80 -10.55 -14.53
CA GLY A 523 12.87 -11.24 -13.79
C GLY A 523 13.86 -10.29 -13.09
N LEU A 524 14.33 -9.22 -13.74
CA LEU A 524 15.24 -8.25 -13.09
C LEU A 524 14.52 -7.36 -12.05
N ALA A 525 13.23 -7.12 -12.21
CA ALA A 525 12.43 -6.45 -11.19
C ALA A 525 12.27 -7.36 -9.95
N ILE A 526 12.03 -8.66 -10.15
CA ILE A 526 12.00 -9.68 -9.09
C ILE A 526 13.34 -9.72 -8.36
N VAL A 527 14.45 -9.80 -9.09
CA VAL A 527 15.81 -9.75 -8.52
C VAL A 527 16.01 -8.54 -7.62
N LYS A 528 15.59 -7.35 -8.06
CA LYS A 528 15.71 -6.12 -7.28
C LYS A 528 14.87 -6.19 -5.99
N HIS A 529 13.61 -6.63 -6.08
CA HIS A 529 12.73 -6.76 -4.92
C HIS A 529 13.25 -7.79 -3.91
N ILE A 530 13.74 -8.93 -4.39
CA ILE A 530 14.37 -9.94 -3.52
C ILE A 530 15.60 -9.36 -2.83
N ALA A 531 16.46 -8.63 -3.56
CA ALA A 531 17.64 -8.00 -2.98
C ALA A 531 17.26 -7.00 -1.88
N GLU A 532 16.29 -6.12 -2.14
CA GLU A 532 15.80 -5.13 -1.18
C GLU A 532 15.17 -5.80 0.07
N ARG A 533 14.43 -6.89 -0.10
CA ARG A 533 13.86 -7.67 1.03
C ARG A 533 14.91 -8.29 1.94
N HIS A 534 16.08 -8.60 1.39
CA HIS A 534 17.21 -9.15 2.13
C HIS A 534 18.16 -8.07 2.67
N ASP A 535 17.73 -6.80 2.70
CA ASP A 535 18.56 -5.64 3.07
C ASP A 535 19.86 -5.56 2.25
N GLY A 536 19.84 -6.13 1.04
CA GLY A 536 20.93 -6.14 0.10
C GLY A 536 20.77 -5.08 -1.01
N THR A 537 21.76 -5.00 -1.86
CA THR A 537 21.77 -4.11 -3.03
C THR A 537 22.19 -4.85 -4.27
N ILE A 538 21.56 -4.54 -5.40
CA ILE A 538 21.96 -5.04 -6.72
C ILE A 538 22.58 -3.91 -7.53
N THR A 539 23.73 -4.16 -8.13
CA THR A 539 24.45 -3.22 -9.01
C THR A 539 24.72 -3.83 -10.36
N LEU A 540 24.82 -2.98 -11.37
CA LEU A 540 25.03 -3.35 -12.76
C LEU A 540 26.25 -2.61 -13.33
N LYS A 541 27.13 -3.35 -13.99
CA LYS A 541 28.19 -2.82 -14.87
C LYS A 541 28.10 -3.53 -16.20
N SER A 542 27.96 -2.79 -17.28
CA SER A 542 27.83 -3.39 -18.62
C SER A 542 28.48 -2.53 -19.69
N ASN A 543 29.04 -3.19 -20.67
CA ASN A 543 29.61 -2.62 -21.88
C ASN A 543 29.31 -3.54 -23.10
N GLU A 544 29.89 -3.27 -24.24
CA GLU A 544 29.70 -4.05 -25.48
C GLU A 544 30.24 -5.50 -25.40
N ASN A 545 31.05 -5.83 -24.40
CA ASN A 545 31.69 -7.14 -24.23
C ASN A 545 30.97 -8.00 -23.16
N GLY A 546 29.90 -7.53 -22.55
CA GLY A 546 29.13 -8.28 -21.60
C GLY A 546 28.59 -7.46 -20.44
N THR A 547 27.98 -8.16 -19.50
CA THR A 547 27.31 -7.56 -18.31
C THR A 547 27.76 -8.25 -17.04
N VAL A 548 27.88 -7.48 -15.97
CA VAL A 548 28.12 -7.98 -14.62
C VAL A 548 27.03 -7.43 -13.70
N PHE A 549 26.21 -8.32 -13.18
CA PHE A 549 25.32 -8.02 -12.06
C PHE A 549 25.98 -8.43 -10.76
N THR A 550 25.91 -7.59 -9.74
CA THR A 550 26.48 -7.89 -8.42
C THR A 550 25.43 -7.64 -7.34
N PHE A 551 25.06 -8.70 -6.64
CA PHE A 551 24.26 -8.67 -5.43
C PHE A 551 25.18 -8.62 -4.22
N LYS A 552 24.97 -7.64 -3.36
CA LYS A 552 25.66 -7.45 -2.09
C LYS A 552 24.67 -7.55 -0.95
N VAL A 553 24.99 -8.33 0.07
CA VAL A 553 24.16 -8.54 1.26
C VAL A 553 25.07 -8.78 2.48
N LYS A 554 24.54 -8.62 3.69
CA LYS A 554 25.29 -8.88 4.91
C LYS A 554 25.55 -10.40 5.06
N ALA A 555 26.82 -10.77 5.28
CA ALA A 555 27.22 -12.17 5.57
C ALA A 555 26.98 -12.51 7.05
N LEU A 556 26.83 -13.81 7.32
CA LEU A 556 26.81 -14.37 8.66
C LEU A 556 28.22 -14.65 9.18
#